data_fb84ca73cb3342488c6e94b1a81be629
#
_entry.id   fb84ca73cb3342488c6e94b1a81be629
#
_cell.length_a   1.000
_cell.length_b   1.000
_cell.length_c   1.000
_cell.angle_alpha   90.00
_cell.angle_beta   90.00
_cell.angle_gamma   90.00
#
_symmetry.space_group_name_H-M   'P 1'
#
loop_
_entity.id
_entity.type
_entity.pdbx_description
1 polymer ?
#
loop_
_entity_poly.entity_id
_entity_poly.type
_entity_poly.pdbx_seq_one_letter_code
_entity_poly.pdbx_strand_id
1 'polypeptide(L)'
;MSSPVKITSRIQVPASPERTWRAVVDWTAQGDWMLATRVHGDHGLGAHVVARTGIGPVGFTDTMVITEWEPPRRCVVRHTGRVVRGAGVFEVVPAGAGSEFRWTERLDLPLGAAGRWGWRLTRPLAQRGMDLSLRRFARFVATDAPR
;
A
#
# COMPACT_ATOMS: atom_id res chain seq x y z
N MET A 1 -5.16 -13.84 -22.31
CA MET A 1 -4.44 -13.42 -21.09
C MET A 1 -4.81 -12.00 -20.75
N SER A 2 -5.33 -11.78 -19.58
CA SER A 2 -5.61 -10.42 -19.12
C SER A 2 -4.30 -9.78 -18.63
N SER A 3 -3.93 -8.63 -19.19
CA SER A 3 -2.84 -7.81 -18.64
C SER A 3 -3.23 -7.30 -17.25
N PRO A 4 -2.31 -7.27 -16.28
CA PRO A 4 -2.60 -6.70 -14.99
C PRO A 4 -2.94 -5.21 -15.12
N VAL A 5 -3.84 -4.74 -14.29
CA VAL A 5 -4.12 -3.31 -14.17
C VAL A 5 -3.20 -2.68 -13.15
N LYS A 6 -2.91 -1.40 -13.34
CA LYS A 6 -2.02 -0.64 -12.48
C LYS A 6 -2.74 0.58 -11.93
N ILE A 7 -2.62 0.82 -10.65
CA ILE A 7 -3.11 2.01 -9.98
C ILE A 7 -2.02 2.56 -9.06
N THR A 8 -1.80 3.86 -9.11
CA THR A 8 -0.74 4.53 -8.32
C THR A 8 -1.31 5.74 -7.61
N SER A 9 -0.92 5.92 -6.36
CA SER A 9 -1.12 7.13 -5.60
C SER A 9 0.22 7.63 -5.06
N ARG A 10 0.40 8.94 -4.95
CA ARG A 10 1.63 9.55 -4.45
C ARG A 10 1.31 10.75 -3.58
N ILE A 11 2.19 11.03 -2.61
CA ILE A 11 2.04 12.16 -1.69
C ILE A 11 3.40 12.71 -1.29
N GLN A 12 3.50 14.03 -1.18
CA GLN A 12 4.65 14.68 -0.57
C GLN A 12 4.59 14.55 0.94
N VAL A 13 5.72 14.20 1.54
CA VAL A 13 5.84 13.97 2.99
C VAL A 13 6.91 14.92 3.54
N PRO A 14 6.60 15.73 4.57
CA PRO A 14 7.56 16.67 5.16
C PRO A 14 8.52 15.95 6.13
N ALA A 15 9.18 14.92 5.64
CA ALA A 15 10.13 14.13 6.42
C ALA A 15 11.19 13.55 5.49
N SER A 16 12.36 13.21 6.06
CA SER A 16 13.44 12.57 5.31
C SER A 16 12.98 11.22 4.72
N PRO A 17 13.63 10.75 3.64
CA PRO A 17 13.34 9.41 3.12
C PRO A 17 13.42 8.31 4.16
N GLU A 18 14.41 8.34 5.05
CA GLU A 18 14.61 7.35 6.10
C GLU A 18 13.45 7.33 7.09
N ARG A 19 12.99 8.51 7.49
CA ARG A 19 11.87 8.64 8.42
C ARG A 19 10.56 8.22 7.77
N THR A 20 10.34 8.63 6.54
CA THR A 20 9.17 8.23 5.76
C THR A 20 9.15 6.71 5.56
N TRP A 21 10.29 6.13 5.22
CA TRP A 21 10.43 4.68 5.07
C TRP A 21 10.04 3.94 6.36
N ARG A 22 10.58 4.35 7.51
CA ARG A 22 10.25 3.71 8.78
C ARG A 22 8.75 3.73 9.06
N ALA A 23 8.07 4.82 8.72
CA ALA A 23 6.63 4.93 8.88
C ALA A 23 5.87 4.03 7.89
N VAL A 24 6.32 3.94 6.64
CA VAL A 24 5.70 3.08 5.60
C VAL A 24 5.72 1.62 6.01
N VAL A 25 6.84 1.13 6.52
CA VAL A 25 7.01 -0.30 6.83
C VAL A 25 6.71 -0.65 8.28
N ASP A 26 6.20 0.28 9.05
CA ASP A 26 5.65 -0.01 10.38
C ASP A 26 4.25 -0.60 10.20
N TRP A 27 4.20 -1.93 10.03
CA TRP A 27 2.96 -2.63 9.73
C TRP A 27 1.87 -2.39 10.77
N THR A 28 2.25 -2.36 12.05
CA THR A 28 1.27 -2.15 13.13
C THR A 28 0.67 -0.75 13.10
N ALA A 29 1.40 0.24 12.62
CA ALA A 29 0.92 1.61 12.48
C ALA A 29 0.12 1.85 11.19
N GLN A 30 0.12 0.92 10.25
CA GLN A 30 -0.61 1.11 8.98
C GLN A 30 -2.11 1.33 9.19
N GLY A 31 -2.69 0.77 10.25
CA GLY A 31 -4.09 1.01 10.60
C GLY A 31 -4.42 2.46 10.92
N ASP A 32 -3.43 3.27 11.29
CA ASP A 32 -3.62 4.68 11.62
C ASP A 32 -3.79 5.56 10.38
N TRP A 33 -3.31 5.12 9.23
CA TRP A 33 -3.40 5.91 8.00
C TRP A 33 -4.11 5.18 6.84
N MET A 34 -3.98 3.87 6.74
CA MET A 34 -4.63 3.09 5.69
C MET A 34 -6.10 2.84 6.04
N LEU A 35 -7.01 3.15 5.12
CA LEU A 35 -8.45 3.08 5.37
C LEU A 35 -8.91 1.65 5.69
N ALA A 36 -9.60 1.50 6.81
CA ALA A 36 -10.26 0.26 7.24
C ALA A 36 -9.34 -0.98 7.18
N THR A 37 -8.04 -0.79 7.40
CA THR A 37 -7.04 -1.86 7.23
C THR A 37 -6.18 -1.99 8.49
N ARG A 38 -5.92 -3.24 8.89
CA ARG A 38 -4.95 -3.58 9.93
C ARG A 38 -3.93 -4.55 9.35
N VAL A 39 -2.67 -4.34 9.67
CA VAL A 39 -1.56 -5.11 9.09
C VAL A 39 -0.67 -5.68 10.18
N HIS A 40 -0.23 -6.91 9.96
CA HIS A 40 0.76 -7.60 10.78
C HIS A 40 1.79 -8.25 9.89
N GLY A 41 3.01 -8.34 10.33
CA GLY A 41 4.04 -9.04 9.56
C GLY A 41 5.43 -8.80 10.06
N ASP A 42 6.35 -9.50 9.43
CA ASP A 42 7.78 -9.34 9.64
C ASP A 42 8.39 -8.44 8.56
N HIS A 43 9.65 -8.12 8.70
CA HIS A 43 10.38 -7.26 7.79
C HIS A 43 11.45 -8.05 7.03
N GLY A 44 11.80 -7.56 5.85
CA GLY A 44 12.87 -8.14 5.04
C GLY A 44 12.39 -9.06 3.94
N LEU A 45 13.31 -9.42 3.07
CA LEU A 45 13.05 -10.31 1.94
C LEU A 45 12.52 -11.66 2.41
N GLY A 46 11.43 -12.12 1.80
CA GLY A 46 10.79 -13.40 2.13
C GLY A 46 9.84 -13.34 3.32
N ALA A 47 9.75 -12.22 4.01
CA ALA A 47 8.85 -12.09 5.16
C ALA A 47 7.38 -12.12 4.73
N HIS A 48 6.55 -12.65 5.63
CA HIS A 48 5.10 -12.69 5.43
C HIS A 48 4.43 -11.47 6.05
N VAL A 49 3.46 -10.92 5.35
CA VAL A 49 2.64 -9.79 5.79
C VAL A 49 1.17 -10.15 5.58
N VAL A 50 0.34 -9.82 6.55
CA VAL A 50 -1.10 -10.09 6.51
C VAL A 50 -1.84 -8.80 6.76
N ALA A 51 -2.76 -8.45 5.86
CA ALA A 51 -3.62 -7.29 5.98
C ALA A 51 -5.09 -7.72 6.07
N ARG A 52 -5.81 -7.15 7.02
CA ARG A 52 -7.25 -7.29 7.14
C ARG A 52 -7.91 -5.98 6.77
N THR A 53 -8.71 -5.97 5.71
CA THR A 53 -9.46 -4.79 5.26
C THR A 53 -10.95 -5.06 5.43
N GLY A 54 -11.65 -4.12 6.07
CA GLY A 54 -13.08 -4.23 6.26
C GLY A 54 -13.59 -3.53 7.51
N ILE A 55 -14.91 -3.60 7.70
CA ILE A 55 -15.62 -3.00 8.85
C ILE A 55 -16.40 -4.12 9.54
N GLY A 56 -16.07 -4.36 10.82
CA GLY A 56 -16.69 -5.43 11.61
C GLY A 56 -16.48 -6.79 10.94
N PRO A 57 -17.56 -7.60 10.78
CA PRO A 57 -17.44 -8.92 10.17
C PRO A 57 -17.32 -8.86 8.64
N VAL A 58 -17.57 -7.69 8.02
CA VAL A 58 -17.52 -7.52 6.57
C VAL A 58 -16.14 -7.07 6.15
N GLY A 59 -15.45 -7.91 5.39
CA GLY A 59 -14.12 -7.60 4.90
C GLY A 59 -13.40 -8.84 4.40
N PHE A 60 -12.11 -8.68 4.15
CA PHE A 60 -11.28 -9.77 3.64
C PHE A 60 -9.87 -9.71 4.23
N THR A 61 -9.21 -10.85 4.20
CA THR A 61 -7.81 -10.98 4.60
C THR A 61 -6.94 -11.12 3.35
N ASP A 62 -5.91 -10.31 3.27
CA ASP A 62 -4.93 -10.32 2.20
C ASP A 62 -3.58 -10.80 2.75
N THR A 63 -3.06 -11.87 2.20
CA THR A 63 -1.75 -12.42 2.59
C THR A 63 -0.72 -12.09 1.53
N MET A 64 0.49 -11.75 1.97
CA MET A 64 1.55 -11.26 1.09
C MET A 64 2.91 -11.81 1.51
N VAL A 65 3.82 -11.84 0.55
CA VAL A 65 5.24 -12.15 0.77
C VAL A 65 6.07 -11.00 0.22
N ILE A 66 7.04 -10.54 0.99
CA ILE A 66 7.97 -9.49 0.53
C ILE A 66 8.94 -10.10 -0.48
N THR A 67 8.91 -9.61 -1.71
CA THR A 67 9.74 -10.08 -2.82
C THR A 67 10.89 -9.14 -3.16
N GLU A 68 10.82 -7.87 -2.72
CA GLU A 68 11.93 -6.92 -2.77
C GLU A 68 11.96 -6.11 -1.49
N TRP A 69 13.15 -5.90 -0.96
CA TRP A 69 13.36 -5.14 0.27
C TRP A 69 14.63 -4.31 0.15
N GLU A 70 14.47 -3.03 -0.14
CA GLU A 70 15.57 -2.10 -0.36
C GLU A 70 15.38 -0.83 0.48
N PRO A 71 15.66 -0.88 1.80
CA PRO A 71 15.58 0.33 2.63
C PRO A 71 16.57 1.41 2.18
N PRO A 72 16.22 2.68 2.21
CA PRO A 72 14.92 3.25 2.57
C PRO A 72 14.05 3.59 1.35
N ARG A 73 14.16 2.84 0.26
CA ARG A 73 13.61 3.20 -1.06
C ARG A 73 12.43 2.38 -1.53
N ARG A 74 12.46 1.05 -1.33
CA ARG A 74 11.53 0.20 -2.05
C ARG A 74 11.21 -1.08 -1.30
N CYS A 75 9.92 -1.39 -1.24
CA CYS A 75 9.40 -2.66 -0.77
C CYS A 75 8.36 -3.14 -1.78
N VAL A 76 8.52 -4.36 -2.26
CA VAL A 76 7.53 -5.02 -3.12
C VAL A 76 6.99 -6.23 -2.41
N VAL A 77 5.67 -6.34 -2.38
CA VAL A 77 4.96 -7.50 -1.86
C VAL A 77 4.21 -8.18 -2.98
N ARG A 78 4.16 -9.51 -2.95
CA ARG A 78 3.29 -10.28 -3.81
C ARG A 78 2.10 -10.78 -3.01
N HIS A 79 0.91 -10.51 -3.49
CA HIS A 79 -0.33 -11.02 -2.90
C HIS A 79 -0.43 -12.52 -3.15
N THR A 80 -0.58 -13.30 -2.09
CA THR A 80 -0.63 -14.76 -2.14
C THR A 80 -2.01 -15.32 -1.81
N GLY A 81 -2.96 -14.44 -1.46
CA GLY A 81 -4.33 -14.81 -1.15
C GLY A 81 -5.19 -15.05 -2.38
N ARG A 82 -6.48 -15.30 -2.14
CA ARG A 82 -7.44 -15.58 -3.20
C ARG A 82 -8.22 -14.36 -3.67
N VAL A 83 -8.35 -13.34 -2.81
CA VAL A 83 -9.18 -12.16 -3.08
C VAL A 83 -8.38 -11.13 -3.86
N VAL A 84 -7.20 -10.77 -3.38
CA VAL A 84 -6.29 -9.85 -4.06
C VAL A 84 -5.15 -10.65 -4.66
N ARG A 85 -4.86 -10.39 -5.94
CA ARG A 85 -3.78 -11.03 -6.68
C ARG A 85 -2.94 -9.98 -7.38
N GLY A 86 -1.65 -10.22 -7.48
CA GLY A 86 -0.70 -9.31 -8.10
C GLY A 86 0.35 -8.84 -7.12
N ALA A 87 0.79 -7.61 -7.26
CA ALA A 87 1.87 -7.04 -6.46
C ALA A 87 1.56 -5.64 -5.97
N GLY A 88 2.01 -5.34 -4.75
CA GLY A 88 2.01 -4.00 -4.19
C GLY A 88 3.43 -3.46 -4.14
N VAL A 89 3.61 -2.19 -4.46
CA VAL A 89 4.90 -1.52 -4.48
C VAL A 89 4.83 -0.27 -3.63
N PHE A 90 5.70 -0.19 -2.63
CA PHE A 90 5.93 1.01 -1.84
C PHE A 90 7.29 1.58 -2.20
N GLU A 91 7.31 2.84 -2.61
CA GLU A 91 8.55 3.54 -2.93
C GLU A 91 8.63 4.86 -2.18
N VAL A 92 9.81 5.17 -1.69
CA VAL A 92 10.12 6.45 -1.04
C VAL A 92 11.28 7.06 -1.81
N VAL A 93 11.08 8.26 -2.32
CA VAL A 93 12.11 8.99 -3.06
C VAL A 93 12.36 10.35 -2.43
N PRO A 94 13.61 10.85 -2.44
CA PRO A 94 13.88 12.22 -2.01
C PRO A 94 13.11 13.22 -2.89
N ALA A 95 12.52 14.24 -2.26
CA ALA A 95 11.79 15.28 -2.98
C ALA A 95 11.89 16.60 -2.22
N GLY A 96 12.60 17.57 -2.79
CA GLY A 96 12.85 18.86 -2.14
C GLY A 96 13.50 18.67 -0.77
N ALA A 97 12.93 19.32 0.26
CA ALA A 97 13.39 19.21 1.64
C ALA A 97 12.84 17.97 2.38
N GLY A 98 12.00 17.18 1.73
CA GLY A 98 11.38 15.99 2.30
C GLY A 98 11.49 14.78 1.40
N SER A 99 10.39 14.06 1.28
CA SER A 99 10.31 12.85 0.44
C SER A 99 8.95 12.73 -0.23
N GLU A 100 8.87 11.84 -1.20
CA GLU A 100 7.61 11.44 -1.82
C GLU A 100 7.38 9.96 -1.55
N PHE A 101 6.20 9.63 -1.06
CA PHE A 101 5.76 8.24 -0.93
C PHE A 101 4.87 7.90 -2.12
N ARG A 102 5.20 6.80 -2.81
CA ARG A 102 4.44 6.24 -3.93
C ARG A 102 3.96 4.87 -3.59
N TRP A 103 2.66 4.66 -3.74
CA TRP A 103 2.04 3.36 -3.57
C TRP A 103 1.42 2.94 -4.89
N THR A 104 1.86 1.81 -5.42
CA THR A 104 1.37 1.24 -6.67
C THR A 104 0.83 -0.16 -6.40
N GLU A 105 -0.36 -0.45 -6.94
CA GLU A 105 -0.91 -1.79 -6.99
C GLU A 105 -0.95 -2.26 -8.44
N ARG A 106 -0.44 -3.45 -8.66
CA ARG A 106 -0.56 -4.18 -9.93
C ARG A 106 -1.46 -5.37 -9.66
N LEU A 107 -2.67 -5.34 -10.21
CA LEU A 107 -3.71 -6.29 -9.87
C LEU A 107 -4.04 -7.19 -11.06
N ASP A 108 -4.09 -8.49 -10.80
CA ASP A 108 -4.58 -9.48 -11.75
C ASP A 108 -6.09 -9.59 -11.59
N LEU A 109 -6.83 -9.14 -12.59
CA LEU A 109 -8.29 -9.14 -12.55
C LEU A 109 -8.83 -10.52 -12.88
N PRO A 110 -9.74 -11.07 -12.06
CA PRO A 110 -10.45 -12.29 -12.39
C PRO A 110 -11.54 -12.05 -13.45
N LEU A 111 -12.07 -13.13 -14.03
CA LEU A 111 -13.25 -13.10 -14.88
C LEU A 111 -13.11 -12.34 -16.22
N GLY A 112 -11.90 -12.16 -16.71
CA GLY A 112 -11.65 -11.60 -18.04
C GLY A 112 -12.35 -10.26 -18.30
N ALA A 113 -13.23 -10.21 -19.31
CA ALA A 113 -13.95 -8.99 -19.69
C ALA A 113 -14.86 -8.46 -18.58
N ALA A 114 -15.54 -9.34 -17.84
CA ALA A 114 -16.40 -8.95 -16.72
C ALA A 114 -15.59 -8.30 -15.60
N GLY A 115 -14.41 -8.85 -15.30
CA GLY A 115 -13.49 -8.27 -14.33
C GLY A 115 -12.99 -6.89 -14.73
N ARG A 116 -12.69 -6.68 -16.02
CA ARG A 116 -12.29 -5.37 -16.54
C ARG A 116 -13.40 -4.33 -16.44
N TRP A 117 -14.64 -4.72 -16.72
CA TRP A 117 -15.80 -3.84 -16.55
C TRP A 117 -15.98 -3.46 -15.08
N GLY A 118 -15.95 -4.43 -14.19
CA GLY A 118 -16.01 -4.19 -12.74
C GLY A 118 -14.92 -3.26 -12.28
N TRP A 119 -13.71 -3.42 -12.79
CA TRP A 119 -12.58 -2.55 -12.47
C TRP A 119 -12.79 -1.12 -12.94
N ARG A 120 -13.30 -0.92 -14.15
CA ARG A 120 -13.63 0.43 -14.66
C ARG A 120 -14.61 1.16 -13.76
N LEU A 121 -15.59 0.45 -13.19
CA LEU A 121 -16.58 1.02 -12.29
C LEU A 121 -16.01 1.30 -10.90
N THR A 122 -15.12 0.44 -10.39
CA THR A 122 -14.59 0.53 -9.03
C THR A 122 -13.28 1.30 -8.92
N ARG A 123 -12.55 1.46 -10.02
CA ARG A 123 -11.24 2.15 -10.04
C ARG A 123 -11.27 3.56 -9.44
N PRO A 124 -12.25 4.44 -9.75
CA PRO A 124 -12.30 5.77 -9.13
C PRO A 124 -12.41 5.70 -7.61
N LEU A 125 -13.14 4.72 -7.09
CA LEU A 125 -13.28 4.50 -5.66
C LEU A 125 -11.97 4.03 -5.04
N ALA A 126 -11.30 3.08 -5.68
CA ALA A 126 -10.00 2.58 -5.26
C ALA A 126 -8.96 3.70 -5.25
N GLN A 127 -8.93 4.53 -6.30
CA GLN A 127 -8.02 5.68 -6.38
C GLN A 127 -8.27 6.66 -5.24
N ARG A 128 -9.52 6.99 -4.97
CA ARG A 128 -9.88 7.88 -3.85
C ARG A 128 -9.47 7.30 -2.50
N GLY A 129 -9.67 6.01 -2.31
CA GLY A 129 -9.28 5.32 -1.08
C GLY A 129 -7.76 5.37 -0.87
N MET A 130 -6.98 5.13 -1.91
CA MET A 130 -5.53 5.23 -1.87
C MET A 130 -5.09 6.68 -1.60
N ASP A 131 -5.62 7.64 -2.34
CA ASP A 131 -5.26 9.05 -2.18
C ASP A 131 -5.57 9.57 -0.78
N LEU A 132 -6.72 9.19 -0.23
CA LEU A 132 -7.10 9.56 1.13
C LEU A 132 -6.20 8.92 2.17
N SER A 133 -5.85 7.65 1.98
CA SER A 133 -4.90 6.94 2.86
C SER A 133 -3.54 7.65 2.86
N LEU A 134 -3.05 8.06 1.71
CA LEU A 134 -1.76 8.76 1.62
C LEU A 134 -1.80 10.16 2.24
N ARG A 135 -2.91 10.87 2.14
CA ARG A 135 -3.08 12.14 2.87
C ARG A 135 -3.04 11.93 4.38
N ARG A 136 -3.68 10.88 4.86
CA ARG A 136 -3.61 10.48 6.27
C ARG A 136 -2.18 10.11 6.67
N PHE A 137 -1.48 9.38 5.81
CA PHE A 137 -0.07 9.04 6.01
C PHE A 137 0.82 10.28 6.19
N ALA A 138 0.71 11.27 5.30
CA ALA A 138 1.49 12.48 5.40
C ALA A 138 1.23 13.23 6.72
N ARG A 139 -0.01 13.29 7.17
CA ARG A 139 -0.37 13.86 8.47
C ARG A 139 0.18 13.03 9.64
N PHE A 140 0.08 11.72 9.55
CA PHE A 140 0.61 10.79 10.55
C PHE A 140 2.11 11.01 10.75
N VAL A 141 2.88 11.07 9.67
CA VAL A 141 4.33 11.30 9.74
C VAL A 141 4.65 12.70 10.28
N ALA A 142 3.87 13.72 9.91
CA ALA A 142 4.07 15.08 10.38
C ALA A 142 3.81 15.23 11.89
N THR A 143 2.83 14.51 12.43
CA THR A 143 2.48 14.56 13.86
C THR A 143 3.37 13.70 14.74
N ASP A 144 3.97 12.65 14.18
CA ASP A 144 4.88 11.73 14.88
C ASP A 144 6.34 12.23 14.85
N ALA A 145 6.53 13.54 14.68
CA ALA A 145 7.86 14.14 14.73
C ALA A 145 8.45 13.96 16.14
N PRO A 146 9.68 13.44 16.28
CA PRO A 146 10.36 13.45 17.56
C PRO A 146 10.46 14.89 18.04
N ARG A 147 9.98 15.14 19.26
CA ARG A 147 10.08 16.42 19.94
C ARG A 147 11.52 16.68 20.35
#